data_a7cf83dbadbbf7ef63e74b89c96293c3
#
_entry.id   a7cf83dbadbbf7ef63e74b89c96293c3
#
_cell.length_a   1.000
_cell.length_b   1.000
_cell.length_c   1.000
_cell.angle_alpha   90.00
_cell.angle_beta   90.00
_cell.angle_gamma   90.00
#
_symmetry.space_group_name_H-M   'P 1'
#
loop_
_entity.id
_entity.type
_entity.pdbx_description
1 polymer ?
#
loop_
_entity_poly.entity_id
_entity_poly.type
_entity_poly.pdbx_seq_one_letter_code
_entity_poly.pdbx_strand_id
1 'polypeptide(L)'
;ENIHFPKDSHSCGIAKHRLVFDELLILQLGMYVLKKRSQSRTGCVMKNTQIDDFYDSLPFELTKGQQDAVNDCVQDMCKGSPMNRLVQGDVGSGKTAVAAGAAFFAYKNGFQTALMAPTEILAVQHYETLSEFLEPLGVKIALLTGSLTPKQKIILKQQIANGEYNVVVGTHALVQHTTEFNKLGLVIT
;
A
#
# COMPACT_ATOMS: atom_id res chain seq x y z
N GLU A 1 3.06 -35.11 27.36
CA GLU A 1 2.94 -35.60 28.76
C GLU A 1 3.55 -34.60 29.73
N ASN A 2 4.82 -34.21 29.59
CA ASN A 2 5.54 -33.31 30.49
C ASN A 2 4.99 -31.86 30.60
N ILE A 3 4.07 -31.43 29.72
CA ILE A 3 3.43 -30.11 29.82
C ILE A 3 2.26 -30.11 30.81
N HIS A 4 1.52 -31.21 30.90
CA HIS A 4 0.36 -31.35 31.78
C HIS A 4 0.70 -32.05 33.13
N PHE A 5 1.68 -32.95 33.07
CA PHE A 5 2.13 -33.75 34.23
C PHE A 5 3.67 -33.72 34.30
N PRO A 6 4.26 -32.56 34.60
CA PRO A 6 5.72 -32.44 34.67
C PRO A 6 6.30 -33.14 35.89
N LYS A 7 7.39 -33.85 35.72
CA LYS A 7 8.13 -34.45 36.83
C LYS A 7 8.86 -33.40 37.67
N ASP A 8 9.30 -32.33 37.03
CA ASP A 8 9.96 -31.19 37.64
C ASP A 8 9.76 -29.92 36.77
N SER A 9 10.17 -28.77 37.31
CA SER A 9 10.07 -27.47 36.61
C SER A 9 10.91 -27.42 35.32
N HIS A 10 12.03 -28.10 35.28
CA HIS A 10 12.93 -28.16 34.12
C HIS A 10 12.28 -28.91 32.96
N SER A 11 11.72 -30.09 33.21
CA SER A 11 10.99 -30.89 32.19
C SER A 11 9.77 -30.14 31.65
N CYS A 12 9.06 -29.37 32.48
CA CYS A 12 7.98 -28.51 32.04
C CYS A 12 8.47 -27.40 31.08
N GLY A 13 9.60 -26.77 31.43
CA GLY A 13 10.24 -25.73 30.59
C GLY A 13 10.62 -26.25 29.20
N ILE A 14 11.25 -27.41 29.15
CA ILE A 14 11.62 -28.05 27.87
C ILE A 14 10.39 -28.37 27.03
N ALA A 15 9.34 -28.94 27.65
CA ALA A 15 8.11 -29.27 26.93
C ALA A 15 7.40 -28.04 26.40
N LYS A 16 7.35 -26.96 27.18
CA LYS A 16 6.79 -25.67 26.77
C LYS A 16 7.57 -25.06 25.59
N HIS A 17 8.90 -25.03 25.69
CA HIS A 17 9.77 -24.52 24.63
C HIS A 17 9.59 -25.29 23.33
N ARG A 18 9.45 -26.61 23.41
CA ARG A 18 9.19 -27.46 22.22
C ARG A 18 7.87 -27.13 21.56
N LEU A 19 6.79 -26.98 22.32
CA LEU A 19 5.46 -26.64 21.75
C LEU A 19 5.46 -25.27 21.08
N VAL A 20 6.05 -24.27 21.73
CA VAL A 20 6.17 -22.92 21.16
C VAL A 20 6.97 -22.96 19.87
N PHE A 21 8.06 -23.73 19.82
CA PHE A 21 8.86 -23.90 18.62
C PHE A 21 8.04 -24.55 17.47
N ASP A 22 7.29 -25.62 17.76
CA ASP A 22 6.50 -26.33 16.76
C ASP A 22 5.39 -25.43 16.19
N GLU A 23 4.68 -24.67 17.03
CA GLU A 23 3.65 -23.70 16.60
C GLU A 23 4.24 -22.59 15.73
N LEU A 24 5.34 -21.98 16.16
CA LEU A 24 5.99 -20.93 15.40
C LEU A 24 6.58 -21.45 14.08
N LEU A 25 7.10 -22.67 14.06
CA LEU A 25 7.62 -23.29 12.85
C LEU A 25 6.52 -23.51 11.80
N ILE A 26 5.36 -24.04 12.23
CA ILE A 26 4.21 -24.24 11.33
C ILE A 26 3.75 -22.90 10.75
N LEU A 27 3.63 -21.87 11.60
CA LEU A 27 3.27 -20.52 11.16
C LEU A 27 4.28 -19.97 10.14
N GLN A 28 5.58 -20.06 10.43
CA GLN A 28 6.65 -19.60 9.55
C GLN A 28 6.66 -20.31 8.22
N LEU A 29 6.48 -21.64 8.21
CA LEU A 29 6.38 -22.43 6.99
C LEU A 29 5.14 -22.04 6.16
N GLY A 30 3.99 -21.83 6.80
CA GLY A 30 2.78 -21.36 6.15
C GLY A 30 3.00 -20.00 5.48
N MET A 31 3.57 -19.04 6.21
CA MET A 31 3.91 -17.72 5.66
C MET A 31 4.92 -17.79 4.52
N TYR A 32 5.93 -18.65 4.63
CA TYR A 32 6.92 -18.86 3.57
C TYR A 32 6.28 -19.38 2.28
N VAL A 33 5.38 -20.37 2.37
CA VAL A 33 4.65 -20.91 1.22
C VAL A 33 3.77 -19.83 0.58
N LEU A 34 3.05 -19.04 1.38
CA LEU A 34 2.23 -17.93 0.88
C LEU A 34 3.07 -16.87 0.19
N LYS A 35 4.21 -16.49 0.77
CA LYS A 35 5.16 -15.54 0.18
C LYS A 35 5.69 -16.05 -1.17
N LYS A 36 6.07 -17.33 -1.25
CA LYS A 36 6.55 -17.95 -2.50
C LYS A 36 5.48 -17.95 -3.59
N ARG A 37 4.22 -18.23 -3.24
CA ARG A 37 3.09 -18.16 -4.18
C ARG A 37 2.83 -16.73 -4.66
N SER A 38 2.98 -15.73 -3.80
CA SER A 38 2.85 -14.32 -4.19
C SER A 38 3.97 -13.89 -5.13
N GLN A 39 5.21 -14.31 -4.89
CA GLN A 39 6.36 -14.00 -5.73
C GLN A 39 6.32 -14.66 -7.12
N SER A 40 5.56 -15.74 -7.29
CA SER A 40 5.36 -16.38 -8.60
C SER A 40 4.35 -15.65 -9.49
N ARG A 41 3.65 -14.62 -8.98
CA ARG A 41 2.75 -13.79 -9.77
C ARG A 41 3.56 -12.73 -10.51
N THR A 42 3.25 -12.52 -11.79
CA THR A 42 3.80 -11.43 -12.58
C THR A 42 3.17 -10.11 -12.14
N GLY A 43 3.99 -9.17 -11.69
CA GLY A 43 3.57 -7.80 -11.38
C GLY A 43 3.65 -6.89 -12.61
N CYS A 44 3.11 -5.70 -12.48
CA CYS A 44 3.38 -4.63 -13.42
C CYS A 44 4.83 -4.15 -13.22
N VAL A 45 5.69 -4.36 -14.21
CA VAL A 45 7.07 -3.86 -14.16
C VAL A 45 7.06 -2.39 -14.57
N MET A 46 7.44 -1.51 -13.67
CA MET A 46 7.60 -0.09 -13.94
C MET A 46 9.04 0.22 -14.35
N LYS A 47 9.21 1.17 -15.26
CA LYS A 47 10.54 1.63 -15.65
C LYS A 47 11.11 2.53 -14.56
N ASN A 48 12.39 2.40 -14.26
CA ASN A 48 13.05 3.30 -13.32
C ASN A 48 13.08 4.71 -13.90
N THR A 49 12.22 5.58 -13.38
CA THR A 49 12.06 6.98 -13.80
C THR A 49 12.37 7.87 -12.60
N GLN A 50 13.14 8.93 -12.82
CA GLN A 50 13.44 9.91 -11.77
C GLN A 50 12.16 10.66 -11.35
N ILE A 51 12.07 10.94 -10.06
CA ILE A 51 10.94 11.65 -9.42
C ILE A 51 11.42 12.88 -8.65
N ASP A 52 12.53 13.49 -9.10
CA ASP A 52 13.10 14.68 -8.46
C ASP A 52 12.09 15.82 -8.43
N ASP A 53 11.30 15.98 -9.51
CA ASP A 53 10.19 16.93 -9.61
C ASP A 53 9.23 16.83 -8.38
N PHE A 54 9.01 15.62 -7.86
CA PHE A 54 8.18 15.42 -6.66
C PHE A 54 8.86 15.97 -5.41
N TYR A 55 10.14 15.69 -5.24
CA TYR A 55 10.88 16.19 -4.07
C TYR A 55 10.96 17.73 -4.05
N ASP A 56 11.18 18.33 -5.22
CA ASP A 56 11.29 19.78 -5.39
C ASP A 56 9.94 20.51 -5.21
N SER A 57 8.81 19.82 -5.43
CA SER A 57 7.47 20.41 -5.30
C SER A 57 6.91 20.41 -3.89
N LEU A 58 7.51 19.64 -2.97
CA LEU A 58 7.00 19.53 -1.61
C LEU A 58 7.27 20.82 -0.82
N PRO A 59 6.35 21.27 0.06
CA PRO A 59 6.54 22.45 0.89
C PRO A 59 7.55 22.22 2.04
N PHE A 60 8.18 21.06 2.11
CA PHE A 60 9.15 20.65 3.13
C PHE A 60 10.13 19.64 2.56
N GLU A 61 11.30 19.53 3.13
CA GLU A 61 12.26 18.50 2.78
C GLU A 61 11.90 17.16 3.46
N LEU A 62 11.91 16.07 2.67
CA LEU A 62 11.75 14.73 3.22
C LEU A 62 12.98 14.35 4.07
N THR A 63 12.73 13.74 5.21
CA THR A 63 13.79 13.12 6.00
C THR A 63 14.45 11.98 5.22
N LYS A 64 15.69 11.64 5.57
CA LYS A 64 16.41 10.53 4.94
C LYS A 64 15.60 9.21 5.00
N GLY A 65 14.96 8.91 6.14
CA GLY A 65 14.13 7.71 6.27
C GLY A 65 12.91 7.70 5.35
N GLN A 66 12.30 8.86 5.09
CA GLN A 66 11.19 8.98 4.13
C GLN A 66 11.68 8.80 2.70
N GLN A 67 12.82 9.41 2.34
CA GLN A 67 13.45 9.23 1.02
C GLN A 67 13.84 7.77 0.78
N ASP A 68 14.46 7.12 1.77
CA ASP A 68 14.82 5.71 1.70
C ASP A 68 13.57 4.84 1.51
N ALA A 69 12.47 5.13 2.22
CA ALA A 69 11.20 4.40 2.07
C ALA A 69 10.57 4.57 0.68
N VAL A 70 10.61 5.78 0.10
CA VAL A 70 10.16 6.01 -1.28
C VAL A 70 11.04 5.25 -2.27
N ASN A 71 12.37 5.32 -2.13
CA ASN A 71 13.31 4.62 -3.00
C ASN A 71 13.11 3.10 -2.94
N ASP A 72 12.86 2.56 -1.77
CA ASP A 72 12.55 1.15 -1.57
C ASP A 72 11.27 0.73 -2.31
N CYS A 73 10.21 1.57 -2.25
CA CYS A 73 8.98 1.34 -3.01
C CYS A 73 9.25 1.37 -4.52
N VAL A 74 10.00 2.36 -5.00
CA VAL A 74 10.40 2.48 -6.41
C VAL A 74 11.16 1.25 -6.88
N GLN A 75 12.16 0.81 -6.11
CA GLN A 75 12.93 -0.40 -6.44
C GLN A 75 12.04 -1.65 -6.52
N ASP A 76 11.09 -1.80 -5.59
CA ASP A 76 10.18 -2.94 -5.60
C ASP A 76 9.21 -2.90 -6.79
N MET A 77 8.70 -1.73 -7.18
CA MET A 77 7.83 -1.56 -8.35
C MET A 77 8.56 -1.78 -9.68
N CYS A 78 9.89 -1.65 -9.71
CA CYS A 78 10.71 -1.98 -10.87
C CYS A 78 10.98 -3.49 -11.01
N LYS A 79 10.66 -4.30 -9.99
CA LYS A 79 10.83 -5.76 -10.04
C LYS A 79 9.67 -6.44 -10.78
N GLY A 80 9.93 -7.61 -11.33
CA GLY A 80 8.91 -8.41 -12.04
C GLY A 80 7.86 -9.08 -11.15
N SER A 81 7.98 -8.96 -9.82
CA SER A 81 7.02 -9.48 -8.83
C SER A 81 6.22 -8.34 -8.19
N PRO A 82 4.95 -8.55 -7.84
CA PRO A 82 4.15 -7.54 -7.15
C PRO A 82 4.82 -7.10 -5.85
N MET A 83 4.90 -5.79 -5.63
CA MET A 83 5.36 -5.23 -4.36
C MET A 83 4.37 -5.60 -3.24
N ASN A 84 4.91 -6.04 -2.11
CA ASN A 84 4.16 -6.20 -0.87
C ASN A 84 5.03 -5.66 0.27
N ARG A 85 4.88 -4.36 0.56
CA ARG A 85 5.73 -3.60 1.49
C ARG A 85 4.90 -2.95 2.56
N LEU A 86 5.29 -3.14 3.81
CA LEU A 86 4.76 -2.41 4.95
C LEU A 86 5.64 -1.18 5.22
N VAL A 87 5.04 0.00 5.22
CA VAL A 87 5.68 1.24 5.65
C VAL A 87 5.22 1.55 7.07
N GLN A 88 6.14 1.44 8.02
CA GLN A 88 5.86 1.66 9.44
C GLN A 88 6.50 2.96 9.92
N GLY A 89 5.82 3.67 10.79
CA GLY A 89 6.30 4.90 11.43
C GLY A 89 5.25 5.44 12.39
N ASP A 90 5.67 6.32 13.29
CA ASP A 90 4.80 6.96 14.28
C ASP A 90 3.72 7.85 13.66
N VAL A 91 2.74 8.25 14.45
CA VAL A 91 1.73 9.24 14.02
C VAL A 91 2.46 10.56 13.71
N GLY A 92 2.15 11.15 12.56
CA GLY A 92 2.83 12.38 12.11
C GLY A 92 4.21 12.17 11.46
N SER A 93 4.70 10.94 11.30
CA SER A 93 5.99 10.67 10.64
C SER A 93 6.01 10.90 9.12
N GLY A 94 4.93 11.41 8.54
CA GLY A 94 4.85 11.72 7.10
C GLY A 94 4.66 10.51 6.18
N LYS A 95 4.07 9.42 6.65
CA LYS A 95 3.76 8.24 5.81
C LYS A 95 2.97 8.57 4.55
N THR A 96 2.11 9.60 4.60
CA THR A 96 1.34 10.07 3.44
C THR A 96 2.25 10.67 2.36
N ALA A 97 3.35 11.33 2.74
CA ALA A 97 4.33 11.83 1.76
C ALA A 97 5.07 10.67 1.05
N VAL A 98 5.38 9.58 1.76
CA VAL A 98 5.92 8.36 1.15
C VAL A 98 4.93 7.74 0.18
N ALA A 99 3.64 7.67 0.57
CA ALA A 99 2.56 7.20 -0.29
C ALA A 99 2.41 8.07 -1.56
N ALA A 100 2.52 9.40 -1.41
CA ALA A 100 2.49 10.34 -2.52
C ALA A 100 3.66 10.13 -3.50
N GLY A 101 4.88 9.95 -2.99
CA GLY A 101 6.06 9.66 -3.83
C GLY A 101 5.90 8.36 -4.63
N ALA A 102 5.41 7.30 -4.00
CA ALA A 102 5.13 6.04 -4.67
C ALA A 102 4.01 6.18 -5.73
N ALA A 103 2.94 6.94 -5.42
CA ALA A 103 1.85 7.22 -6.37
C ALA A 103 2.33 8.06 -7.54
N PHE A 104 3.18 9.05 -7.31
CA PHE A 104 3.80 9.86 -8.37
C PHE A 104 4.69 9.03 -9.30
N PHE A 105 5.46 8.12 -8.74
CA PHE A 105 6.26 7.19 -9.54
C PHE A 105 5.37 6.29 -10.43
N ALA A 106 4.26 5.77 -9.89
CA ALA A 106 3.30 5.00 -10.68
C ALA A 106 2.69 5.85 -11.82
N TYR A 107 2.33 7.11 -11.53
CA TYR A 107 1.84 8.08 -12.53
C TYR A 107 2.85 8.34 -13.65
N LYS A 108 4.12 8.59 -13.33
CA LYS A 108 5.22 8.77 -14.33
C LYS A 108 5.36 7.55 -15.23
N ASN A 109 4.96 6.38 -14.78
CA ASN A 109 4.94 5.14 -15.55
C ASN A 109 3.60 4.87 -16.27
N GLY A 110 2.64 5.79 -16.19
CA GLY A 110 1.34 5.67 -16.85
C GLY A 110 0.40 4.68 -16.19
N PHE A 111 0.57 4.41 -14.89
CA PHE A 111 -0.31 3.57 -14.08
C PHE A 111 -1.18 4.40 -13.14
N GLN A 112 -2.33 3.85 -12.82
CA GLN A 112 -3.22 4.39 -11.79
C GLN A 112 -2.87 3.83 -10.41
N THR A 113 -3.11 4.65 -9.38
CA THR A 113 -2.96 4.28 -7.97
C THR A 113 -4.32 4.30 -7.28
N ALA A 114 -4.62 3.27 -6.48
CA ALA A 114 -5.75 3.24 -5.57
C ALA A 114 -5.26 3.35 -4.12
N LEU A 115 -5.74 4.35 -3.37
CA LEU A 115 -5.47 4.48 -1.93
C LEU A 115 -6.76 4.24 -1.16
N MET A 116 -6.79 3.18 -0.36
CA MET A 116 -7.91 2.80 0.46
C MET A 116 -7.72 3.26 1.91
N ALA A 117 -8.65 4.06 2.40
CA ALA A 117 -8.72 4.44 3.81
C ALA A 117 -9.86 3.68 4.52
N PRO A 118 -9.70 3.36 5.81
CA PRO A 118 -10.71 2.61 6.57
C PRO A 118 -12.00 3.41 6.81
N THR A 119 -11.90 4.73 6.88
CA THR A 119 -13.04 5.65 7.12
C THR A 119 -13.10 6.74 6.07
N GLU A 120 -14.29 7.33 5.91
CA GLU A 120 -14.51 8.45 4.99
C GLU A 120 -13.73 9.71 5.40
N ILE A 121 -13.62 9.97 6.70
CA ILE A 121 -12.86 11.11 7.23
C ILE A 121 -11.37 10.98 6.83
N LEU A 122 -10.80 9.81 7.01
CA LEU A 122 -9.41 9.56 6.60
C LEU A 122 -9.24 9.60 5.08
N ALA A 123 -10.23 9.13 4.31
CA ALA A 123 -10.19 9.24 2.86
C ALA A 123 -10.17 10.70 2.41
N VAL A 124 -10.98 11.57 3.02
CA VAL A 124 -10.97 13.01 2.73
C VAL A 124 -9.63 13.64 3.09
N GLN A 125 -9.09 13.36 4.27
CA GLN A 125 -7.76 13.87 4.69
C GLN A 125 -6.64 13.43 3.74
N HIS A 126 -6.63 12.16 3.33
CA HIS A 126 -5.65 11.68 2.37
C HIS A 126 -5.84 12.31 0.99
N TYR A 127 -7.08 12.50 0.55
CA TYR A 127 -7.39 13.18 -0.70
C TYR A 127 -6.85 14.61 -0.69
N GLU A 128 -7.12 15.40 0.35
CA GLU A 128 -6.64 16.78 0.49
C GLU A 128 -5.12 16.85 0.47
N THR A 129 -4.45 16.01 1.28
CA THR A 129 -2.98 15.97 1.35
C THR A 129 -2.35 15.55 0.03
N LEU A 130 -2.90 14.51 -0.64
CA LEU A 130 -2.38 14.06 -1.92
C LEU A 130 -2.63 15.10 -3.03
N SER A 131 -3.78 15.78 -3.01
CA SER A 131 -4.08 16.86 -3.96
C SER A 131 -3.07 18.01 -3.80
N GLU A 132 -2.78 18.43 -2.58
CA GLU A 132 -1.78 19.46 -2.31
C GLU A 132 -0.40 19.09 -2.88
N PHE A 133 0.05 17.84 -2.74
CA PHE A 133 1.37 17.41 -3.17
C PHE A 133 1.46 17.08 -4.66
N LEU A 134 0.40 16.57 -5.27
CA LEU A 134 0.49 15.94 -6.58
C LEU A 134 -0.22 16.70 -7.71
N GLU A 135 -1.27 17.50 -7.42
CA GLU A 135 -1.95 18.29 -8.46
C GLU A 135 -1.04 19.32 -9.13
N PRO A 136 -0.12 20.01 -8.41
CA PRO A 136 0.86 20.90 -9.04
C PRO A 136 1.75 20.19 -10.07
N LEU A 137 1.91 18.87 -9.94
CA LEU A 137 2.68 18.01 -10.86
C LEU A 137 1.83 17.42 -12.00
N GLY A 138 0.57 17.86 -12.13
CA GLY A 138 -0.35 17.42 -13.18
C GLY A 138 -1.06 16.09 -12.91
N VAL A 139 -0.96 15.54 -11.70
CA VAL A 139 -1.66 14.32 -11.29
C VAL A 139 -3.11 14.64 -10.97
N LYS A 140 -4.04 13.94 -11.62
CA LYS A 140 -5.47 14.07 -11.34
C LYS A 140 -5.90 13.10 -10.26
N ILE A 141 -6.52 13.62 -9.19
CA ILE A 141 -6.93 12.82 -8.04
C ILE A 141 -8.45 12.81 -7.92
N ALA A 142 -9.01 11.66 -7.59
CA ALA A 142 -10.45 11.49 -7.35
C ALA A 142 -10.71 10.96 -5.94
N LEU A 143 -11.83 11.37 -5.35
CA LEU A 143 -12.33 10.88 -4.08
C LEU A 143 -13.62 10.07 -4.28
N LEU A 144 -13.57 8.77 -3.99
CA LEU A 144 -14.70 7.84 -4.10
C LEU A 144 -15.15 7.38 -2.71
N THR A 145 -16.18 8.02 -2.16
CA THR A 145 -16.71 7.75 -0.81
C THR A 145 -18.18 7.37 -0.80
N GLY A 146 -18.66 6.97 0.37
CA GLY A 146 -20.07 6.63 0.61
C GLY A 146 -21.03 7.79 0.38
N SER A 147 -20.64 9.01 0.69
CA SER A 147 -21.46 10.24 0.63
C SER A 147 -21.85 10.69 -0.78
N LEU A 148 -21.16 10.23 -1.81
CA LEU A 148 -21.51 10.55 -3.20
C LEU A 148 -22.86 9.95 -3.57
N THR A 149 -23.66 10.71 -4.30
CA THR A 149 -24.93 10.22 -4.85
C THR A 149 -24.72 9.08 -5.84
N PRO A 150 -25.72 8.21 -6.06
CA PRO A 150 -25.58 7.09 -7.01
C PRO A 150 -25.17 7.54 -8.42
N LYS A 151 -25.71 8.68 -8.89
CA LYS A 151 -25.36 9.25 -10.19
C LYS A 151 -23.90 9.69 -10.25
N GLN A 152 -23.42 10.40 -9.23
CA GLN A 152 -22.02 10.82 -9.14
C GLN A 152 -21.07 9.63 -9.10
N LYS A 153 -21.42 8.57 -8.35
CA LYS A 153 -20.62 7.33 -8.31
C LYS A 153 -20.49 6.68 -9.68
N ILE A 154 -21.58 6.60 -10.44
CA ILE A 154 -21.56 6.02 -11.79
C ILE A 154 -20.64 6.80 -12.70
N ILE A 155 -20.79 8.14 -12.75
CA ILE A 155 -19.97 9.01 -13.59
C ILE A 155 -18.50 8.90 -13.20
N LEU A 156 -18.19 9.00 -11.90
CA LEU A 156 -16.83 8.93 -11.39
C LEU A 156 -16.17 7.58 -11.71
N LYS A 157 -16.90 6.47 -11.53
CA LYS A 157 -16.40 5.13 -11.89
C LYS A 157 -16.10 4.99 -13.37
N GLN A 158 -16.92 5.57 -14.24
CA GLN A 158 -16.66 5.60 -15.70
C GLN A 158 -15.40 6.40 -16.01
N GLN A 159 -15.22 7.55 -15.39
CA GLN A 159 -14.01 8.38 -15.56
C GLN A 159 -12.74 7.67 -15.06
N ILE A 160 -12.84 6.94 -13.94
CA ILE A 160 -11.74 6.10 -13.44
C ILE A 160 -11.40 4.99 -14.43
N ALA A 161 -12.42 4.30 -14.95
CA ALA A 161 -12.25 3.24 -15.94
C ALA A 161 -11.67 3.77 -17.27
N ASN A 162 -11.96 5.00 -17.64
CA ASN A 162 -11.38 5.68 -18.82
C ASN A 162 -9.93 6.15 -18.58
N GLY A 163 -9.43 6.12 -17.33
CA GLY A 163 -8.09 6.61 -16.99
C GLY A 163 -7.98 8.13 -16.86
N GLU A 164 -9.11 8.84 -16.67
CA GLU A 164 -9.12 10.29 -16.49
C GLU A 164 -8.48 10.73 -15.16
N TYR A 165 -8.47 9.85 -14.16
CA TYR A 165 -7.83 10.05 -12.86
C TYR A 165 -6.64 9.12 -12.70
N ASN A 166 -5.56 9.67 -12.14
CA ASN A 166 -4.30 8.95 -11.92
C ASN A 166 -4.23 8.33 -10.52
N VAL A 167 -4.80 9.02 -9.53
CA VAL A 167 -4.90 8.53 -8.16
C VAL A 167 -6.36 8.55 -7.73
N VAL A 168 -6.82 7.48 -7.13
CA VAL A 168 -8.19 7.38 -6.60
C VAL A 168 -8.09 7.05 -5.11
N VAL A 169 -8.57 7.98 -4.30
CA VAL A 169 -8.67 7.81 -2.85
C VAL A 169 -10.11 7.42 -2.50
N GLY A 170 -10.28 6.47 -1.60
CA GLY A 170 -11.63 6.13 -1.15
C GLY A 170 -11.66 5.11 -0.02
N THR A 171 -12.84 4.65 0.28
CA THR A 171 -13.08 3.61 1.29
C THR A 171 -13.26 2.24 0.62
N HIS A 172 -13.90 1.30 1.28
CA HIS A 172 -14.23 -0.01 0.70
C HIS A 172 -14.96 0.03 -0.66
N ALA A 173 -15.50 1.19 -1.05
CA ALA A 173 -16.09 1.38 -2.38
C ALA A 173 -15.10 1.14 -3.52
N LEU A 174 -13.79 1.32 -3.27
CA LEU A 174 -12.73 1.03 -4.24
C LEU A 174 -12.56 -0.47 -4.55
N VAL A 175 -12.88 -1.33 -3.59
CA VAL A 175 -12.68 -2.79 -3.69
C VAL A 175 -13.94 -3.50 -4.21
N GLN A 176 -15.03 -2.77 -4.38
CA GLN A 176 -16.26 -3.35 -4.94
C GLN A 176 -16.04 -3.77 -6.40
N HIS A 177 -16.60 -4.91 -6.80
CA HIS A 177 -16.54 -5.44 -8.17
C HIS A 177 -17.01 -4.48 -9.27
N THR A 178 -17.71 -3.40 -8.89
CA THR A 178 -18.22 -2.38 -9.81
C THR A 178 -17.25 -1.23 -10.08
N THR A 179 -16.06 -1.24 -9.46
CA THR A 179 -15.03 -0.22 -9.69
C THR A 179 -13.92 -0.82 -10.55
N GLU A 180 -13.84 -0.39 -11.78
CA GLU A 180 -12.82 -0.82 -12.73
C GLU A 180 -11.79 0.29 -12.92
N PHE A 181 -10.53 -0.10 -13.08
CA PHE A 181 -9.42 0.80 -13.39
C PHE A 181 -8.91 0.50 -14.80
N ASN A 182 -8.49 1.53 -15.51
CA ASN A 182 -7.90 1.35 -16.84
C ASN A 182 -6.55 0.63 -16.73
N LYS A 183 -5.69 1.10 -15.83
CA LYS A 183 -4.32 0.59 -15.72
C LYS A 183 -3.81 0.69 -14.27
N LEU A 184 -4.42 -0.08 -13.38
CA LEU A 184 -4.04 -0.10 -11.96
C LEU A 184 -2.65 -0.73 -11.78
N GLY A 185 -1.70 0.03 -11.22
CA GLY A 185 -0.33 -0.44 -10.94
C GLY A 185 0.06 -0.42 -9.48
N LEU A 186 -0.60 0.40 -8.65
CA LEU A 186 -0.29 0.52 -7.23
C LEU A 186 -1.56 0.53 -6.40
N VAL A 187 -1.56 -0.24 -5.31
CA VAL A 187 -2.61 -0.21 -4.29
C VAL A 187 -1.96 0.09 -2.93
N ILE A 188 -2.52 1.05 -2.22
CA ILE A 188 -2.10 1.49 -0.88
C ILE A 188 -3.28 1.30 0.07
N THR A 189 -3.05 0.68 1.23
CA THR A 189 -4.08 0.42 2.25
C THR A 189 -3.62 0.86 3.63
#